data_30d1c912d696b7e8b6ae433fd6e31619
#
_entry.id   30d1c912d696b7e8b6ae433fd6e31619
#
_cell.length_a   1.000
_cell.length_b   1.000
_cell.length_c   1.000
_cell.angle_alpha   90.00
_cell.angle_beta   90.00
_cell.angle_gamma   90.00
#
_symmetry.space_group_name_H-M   'P 1'
#
loop_
_entity.id
_entity.type
_entity.pdbx_description
1 polymer ?
#
loop_
_entity_poly.entity_id
_entity_poly.type
_entity_poly.pdbx_seq_one_letter_code
_entity_poly.pdbx_strand_id
1 'polypeptide(L)'
;RQPPKLLAQFLVSLLWGIVPLSWVYVILYVGVRMAHERRTGVLLRMLLHGTMPREVLLRPWLANFLRKRFAFFWASLEVCFSIYYRHLVRRIQGRRRTSSPNSHTRIIRALGMSVVDGLDDDSLLANPRDTQKFPKLKEALARDDPRAIAFRKEMGGWFLGIRPEDITRLDVLNWLAWSIFDKYYDEVVLFDSPKHEMQLFLLDVLHTFEQRRGLRFPDRAVLSPIEEKRRRTMMLTLDPVDVHTRPLLLYILIFGLNRAVHAVLNMYGMRRMRMHGITYLLYMPPGWSVEAACKGEALRPVMFLHGLGLGLSEYVLPLFTMLRPNGVPASYPIVVPLQPWISYEFFSPRFLRPWQHEEAANVVRSILELHQFDKCKIHVLSHSMGTIVHTWFLRTWSSLIARSV
;
A
#
# COMPACT_ATOMS: atom_id res chain seq x y z
N ARG A 1 -13.95 3.53 25.44
CA ARG A 1 -14.46 2.12 25.52
C ARG A 1 -14.37 1.54 24.11
N GLN A 2 -13.60 0.48 23.95
CA GLN A 2 -13.59 -0.27 22.67
C GLN A 2 -14.98 -0.91 22.48
N PRO A 3 -15.56 -0.86 21.27
CA PRO A 3 -16.82 -1.56 21.00
C PRO A 3 -16.63 -3.05 21.31
N PRO A 4 -17.63 -3.73 21.88
CA PRO A 4 -17.53 -5.15 22.19
C PRO A 4 -17.15 -5.88 20.88
N LYS A 5 -16.12 -6.74 20.95
CA LYS A 5 -15.58 -7.49 19.78
C LYS A 5 -16.67 -8.17 18.95
N LEU A 6 -17.73 -8.65 19.61
CA LEU A 6 -18.87 -9.28 18.96
C LEU A 6 -19.64 -8.34 18.02
N LEU A 7 -19.86 -7.07 18.42
CA LEU A 7 -20.54 -6.08 17.57
C LEU A 7 -19.70 -5.76 16.32
N ALA A 8 -18.40 -5.58 16.50
CA ALA A 8 -17.50 -5.34 15.37
C ALA A 8 -17.46 -6.53 14.41
N GLN A 9 -17.37 -7.75 14.92
CA GLN A 9 -17.41 -8.97 14.11
C GLN A 9 -18.74 -9.12 13.38
N PHE A 10 -19.86 -8.85 14.03
CA PHE A 10 -21.18 -8.87 13.41
C PHE A 10 -21.30 -7.87 12.26
N LEU A 11 -20.90 -6.61 12.48
CA LEU A 11 -20.92 -5.57 11.43
C LEU A 11 -20.01 -5.93 10.24
N VAL A 12 -18.83 -6.45 10.52
CA VAL A 12 -17.93 -6.94 9.47
C VAL A 12 -18.57 -8.09 8.70
N SER A 13 -19.16 -9.08 9.38
CA SER A 13 -19.83 -10.21 8.72
C SER A 13 -20.99 -9.78 7.85
N LEU A 14 -21.80 -8.81 8.30
CA LEU A 14 -22.88 -8.22 7.50
C LEU A 14 -22.35 -7.57 6.24
N LEU A 15 -21.30 -6.77 6.36
CA LEU A 15 -20.69 -6.07 5.23
C LEU A 15 -20.09 -7.07 4.22
N TRP A 16 -19.35 -8.06 4.71
CA TRP A 16 -18.76 -9.09 3.84
C TRP A 16 -19.80 -10.02 3.22
N GLY A 17 -20.96 -10.21 3.89
CA GLY A 17 -22.10 -10.98 3.39
C GLY A 17 -22.76 -10.39 2.13
N ILE A 18 -22.61 -9.10 1.88
CA ILE A 18 -23.27 -8.42 0.75
C ILE A 18 -22.90 -9.08 -0.59
N VAL A 19 -21.63 -9.36 -0.83
CA VAL A 19 -21.15 -9.93 -2.10
C VAL A 19 -21.71 -11.35 -2.33
N PRO A 20 -21.51 -12.34 -1.44
CA PRO A 20 -22.06 -13.67 -1.66
C PRO A 20 -23.59 -13.69 -1.72
N LEU A 21 -24.26 -12.90 -0.90
CA LEU A 21 -25.74 -12.78 -0.95
C LEU A 21 -26.21 -12.19 -2.27
N SER A 22 -25.49 -11.22 -2.82
CA SER A 22 -25.82 -10.65 -4.15
C SER A 22 -25.69 -11.70 -5.24
N TRP A 23 -24.66 -12.56 -5.20
CA TRP A 23 -24.51 -13.67 -6.14
C TRP A 23 -25.68 -14.66 -6.03
N VAL A 24 -26.00 -15.10 -4.82
CA VAL A 24 -27.13 -16.01 -4.58
C VAL A 24 -28.43 -15.39 -5.09
N TYR A 25 -28.67 -14.10 -4.76
CA TYR A 25 -29.88 -13.41 -5.19
C TYR A 25 -30.01 -13.31 -6.72
N VAL A 26 -28.94 -12.94 -7.42
CA VAL A 26 -28.93 -12.82 -8.88
C VAL A 26 -29.15 -14.20 -9.53
N ILE A 27 -28.48 -15.23 -9.05
CA ILE A 27 -28.64 -16.59 -9.58
C ILE A 27 -30.09 -17.08 -9.40
N LEU A 28 -30.65 -16.89 -8.19
CA LEU A 28 -32.03 -17.30 -7.90
C LEU A 28 -33.03 -16.49 -8.72
N TYR A 29 -32.84 -15.17 -8.85
CA TYR A 29 -33.70 -14.31 -9.63
C TYR A 29 -33.73 -14.72 -11.12
N VAL A 30 -32.56 -14.93 -11.71
CA VAL A 30 -32.44 -15.38 -13.12
C VAL A 30 -33.00 -16.78 -13.28
N GLY A 31 -32.69 -17.71 -12.37
CA GLY A 31 -33.20 -19.08 -12.40
C GLY A 31 -34.75 -19.14 -12.34
N VAL A 32 -35.35 -18.38 -11.42
CA VAL A 32 -36.83 -18.29 -11.28
C VAL A 32 -37.44 -17.69 -12.53
N ARG A 33 -36.84 -16.65 -13.11
CA ARG A 33 -37.32 -16.02 -14.33
C ARG A 33 -37.25 -16.96 -15.53
N MET A 34 -36.12 -17.64 -15.71
CA MET A 34 -35.95 -18.64 -16.79
C MET A 34 -36.94 -19.79 -16.64
N ALA A 35 -37.14 -20.29 -15.42
CA ALA A 35 -38.14 -21.35 -15.16
C ALA A 35 -39.57 -20.86 -15.46
N HIS A 36 -39.87 -19.60 -15.15
CA HIS A 36 -41.18 -18.97 -15.46
C HIS A 36 -41.36 -18.82 -16.97
N GLU A 37 -40.38 -18.31 -17.68
CA GLU A 37 -40.40 -18.17 -19.15
C GLU A 37 -40.51 -19.53 -19.87
N ARG A 38 -39.79 -20.56 -19.38
CA ARG A 38 -39.98 -21.92 -19.89
C ARG A 38 -41.38 -22.47 -19.64
N ARG A 39 -41.96 -22.18 -18.45
CA ARG A 39 -43.33 -22.60 -18.11
C ARG A 39 -44.40 -21.86 -18.93
N THR A 40 -44.23 -20.56 -19.18
CA THR A 40 -45.10 -19.80 -20.08
C THR A 40 -45.00 -20.32 -21.52
N GLY A 41 -43.80 -20.67 -21.98
CA GLY A 41 -43.62 -21.34 -23.28
C GLY A 41 -44.24 -22.75 -23.29
N VAL A 42 -44.14 -23.50 -22.19
CA VAL A 42 -44.82 -24.80 -22.03
C VAL A 42 -46.31 -24.62 -21.86
N LEU A 43 -46.80 -23.62 -21.09
CA LEU A 43 -48.20 -23.28 -20.98
C LEU A 43 -48.80 -22.82 -22.31
N LEU A 44 -48.08 -22.07 -23.12
CA LEU A 44 -48.49 -21.68 -24.47
C LEU A 44 -48.59 -22.89 -25.41
N ARG A 45 -47.63 -23.81 -25.31
CA ARG A 45 -47.67 -25.11 -26.04
C ARG A 45 -48.79 -26.03 -25.53
N MET A 46 -49.10 -26.00 -24.22
CA MET A 46 -50.15 -26.78 -23.58
C MET A 46 -51.53 -26.22 -23.83
N LEU A 47 -51.66 -24.88 -23.91
CA LEU A 47 -52.90 -24.23 -24.34
C LEU A 47 -53.18 -24.55 -25.82
N LEU A 48 -52.10 -24.78 -26.58
CA LEU A 48 -52.24 -25.25 -27.98
C LEU A 48 -52.49 -26.78 -28.10
N HIS A 49 -52.20 -27.56 -27.06
CA HIS A 49 -52.21 -29.03 -27.11
C HIS A 49 -52.97 -29.74 -25.94
N GLY A 50 -53.67 -29.01 -25.07
CA GLY A 50 -54.76 -29.53 -24.26
C GLY A 50 -54.44 -30.39 -23.02
N THR A 51 -53.24 -30.31 -22.41
CA THR A 51 -52.92 -31.06 -21.16
C THR A 51 -52.21 -30.21 -20.10
N MET A 52 -52.79 -30.11 -18.88
CA MET A 52 -52.20 -29.42 -17.73
C MET A 52 -51.46 -30.37 -16.79
N PRO A 53 -50.24 -30.09 -16.34
CA PRO A 53 -49.65 -30.63 -15.11
C PRO A 53 -49.82 -29.68 -13.92
N ARG A 54 -50.30 -30.22 -12.82
CA ARG A 54 -50.29 -29.58 -11.48
C ARG A 54 -48.89 -29.59 -10.90
N GLU A 55 -48.60 -28.48 -10.16
CA GLU A 55 -47.45 -28.32 -9.22
C GLU A 55 -46.24 -27.56 -9.70
N VAL A 56 -46.03 -26.41 -9.17
CA VAL A 56 -45.02 -25.90 -8.20
C VAL A 56 -45.35 -24.42 -7.93
N LEU A 57 -46.06 -24.15 -6.89
CA LEU A 57 -46.27 -22.80 -6.33
C LEU A 57 -45.02 -22.42 -5.53
N LEU A 58 -44.09 -21.71 -6.15
CA LEU A 58 -43.21 -20.82 -5.41
C LEU A 58 -44.07 -19.86 -4.56
N ARG A 59 -43.85 -19.81 -3.24
CA ARG A 59 -44.62 -18.97 -2.34
C ARG A 59 -44.68 -17.54 -2.88
N PRO A 60 -45.87 -16.89 -2.97
CA PRO A 60 -46.05 -15.60 -3.65
C PRO A 60 -45.11 -14.48 -3.12
N TRP A 61 -44.77 -14.51 -1.82
CA TRP A 61 -43.88 -13.55 -1.20
C TRP A 61 -42.44 -13.62 -1.73
N LEU A 62 -41.89 -14.83 -1.99
CA LEU A 62 -40.56 -15.02 -2.53
C LEU A 62 -40.47 -14.51 -3.98
N ALA A 63 -41.51 -14.77 -4.77
CA ALA A 63 -41.61 -14.24 -6.13
C ALA A 63 -41.66 -12.72 -6.14
N ASN A 64 -42.39 -12.09 -5.20
CA ASN A 64 -42.46 -10.63 -5.07
C ASN A 64 -41.13 -10.02 -4.60
N PHE A 65 -40.44 -10.66 -3.67
CA PHE A 65 -39.10 -10.23 -3.22
C PHE A 65 -38.08 -10.27 -4.37
N LEU A 66 -38.07 -11.39 -5.11
CA LEU A 66 -37.16 -11.56 -6.24
C LEU A 66 -37.44 -10.63 -7.43
N ARG A 67 -38.70 -10.13 -7.58
CA ARG A 67 -39.10 -9.18 -8.61
C ARG A 67 -38.77 -7.72 -8.30
N LYS A 68 -38.34 -7.38 -7.09
CA LYS A 68 -37.98 -5.99 -6.76
C LYS A 68 -36.82 -5.51 -7.64
N ARG A 69 -37.15 -4.71 -8.66
CA ARG A 69 -36.22 -4.21 -9.69
C ARG A 69 -35.00 -3.52 -9.10
N PHE A 70 -35.18 -2.78 -8.03
CA PHE A 70 -34.10 -2.07 -7.37
C PHE A 70 -33.10 -3.05 -6.70
N ALA A 71 -33.59 -4.05 -5.96
CA ALA A 71 -32.75 -5.05 -5.31
C ALA A 71 -31.96 -5.88 -6.34
N PHE A 72 -32.61 -6.25 -7.45
CA PHE A 72 -31.93 -6.96 -8.54
C PHE A 72 -30.87 -6.10 -9.23
N PHE A 73 -31.17 -4.84 -9.50
CA PHE A 73 -30.21 -3.91 -10.08
C PHE A 73 -28.99 -3.74 -9.17
N TRP A 74 -29.22 -3.48 -7.87
CA TRP A 74 -28.12 -3.33 -6.89
C TRP A 74 -27.29 -4.60 -6.78
N ALA A 75 -27.92 -5.76 -6.62
CA ALA A 75 -27.22 -7.04 -6.54
C ALA A 75 -26.42 -7.33 -7.82
N SER A 76 -26.95 -6.99 -8.99
CA SER A 76 -26.24 -7.12 -10.25
C SER A 76 -25.03 -6.21 -10.33
N LEU A 77 -25.10 -4.98 -9.83
CA LEU A 77 -23.95 -4.08 -9.73
C LEU A 77 -22.86 -4.65 -8.81
N GLU A 78 -23.23 -5.21 -7.65
CA GLU A 78 -22.27 -5.85 -6.74
C GLU A 78 -21.59 -7.07 -7.40
N VAL A 79 -22.35 -7.89 -8.14
CA VAL A 79 -21.83 -9.02 -8.89
C VAL A 79 -20.84 -8.55 -9.98
N CYS A 80 -21.25 -7.58 -10.81
CA CYS A 80 -20.36 -7.02 -11.84
C CYS A 80 -19.10 -6.41 -11.23
N PHE A 81 -19.26 -5.68 -10.13
CA PHE A 81 -18.14 -5.09 -9.40
C PHE A 81 -17.20 -6.17 -8.85
N SER A 82 -17.73 -7.25 -8.27
CA SER A 82 -16.92 -8.36 -7.76
C SER A 82 -16.09 -9.03 -8.85
N ILE A 83 -16.66 -9.19 -10.05
CA ILE A 83 -15.96 -9.74 -11.22
C ILE A 83 -14.85 -8.79 -11.66
N TYR A 84 -15.17 -7.50 -11.80
CA TYR A 84 -14.20 -6.46 -12.15
C TYR A 84 -13.07 -6.39 -11.13
N TYR A 85 -13.39 -6.41 -9.84
CA TYR A 85 -12.40 -6.40 -8.76
C TYR A 85 -11.43 -7.60 -8.84
N ARG A 86 -11.96 -8.81 -9.06
CA ARG A 86 -11.12 -10.01 -9.28
C ARG A 86 -10.22 -9.88 -10.52
N HIS A 87 -10.72 -9.27 -11.58
CA HIS A 87 -9.92 -8.99 -12.76
C HIS A 87 -8.77 -8.03 -12.45
N LEU A 88 -9.02 -6.95 -11.70
CA LEU A 88 -7.98 -6.01 -11.25
C LEU A 88 -6.93 -6.71 -10.39
N VAL A 89 -7.35 -7.53 -9.42
CA VAL A 89 -6.43 -8.30 -8.57
C VAL A 89 -5.50 -9.17 -9.39
N ARG A 90 -6.04 -9.96 -10.32
CA ARG A 90 -5.24 -10.81 -11.23
C ARG A 90 -4.26 -9.99 -12.07
N ARG A 91 -4.69 -8.83 -12.54
CA ARG A 91 -3.84 -7.93 -13.33
C ARG A 91 -2.69 -7.33 -12.53
N ILE A 92 -2.90 -7.05 -11.23
CA ILE A 92 -1.86 -6.52 -10.34
C ILE A 92 -0.89 -7.63 -9.95
N GLN A 93 -1.39 -8.78 -9.53
CA GLN A 93 -0.58 -9.93 -9.11
C GLN A 93 0.27 -10.52 -10.25
N GLY A 94 -0.19 -10.44 -11.50
CA GLY A 94 0.55 -10.92 -12.66
C GLY A 94 1.65 -9.98 -13.16
N ARG A 95 1.76 -8.76 -12.61
CA ARG A 95 2.78 -7.79 -13.03
C ARG A 95 3.99 -7.86 -12.11
N ARG A 96 5.01 -8.62 -12.50
CA ARG A 96 6.34 -8.48 -11.90
C ARG A 96 6.95 -7.15 -12.36
N ARG A 97 7.40 -6.34 -11.42
CA ARG A 97 8.21 -5.16 -11.72
C ARG A 97 9.63 -5.64 -12.05
N THR A 98 10.16 -5.18 -13.18
CA THR A 98 11.62 -5.25 -13.40
C THR A 98 12.26 -4.18 -12.52
N SER A 99 13.04 -4.61 -11.54
CA SER A 99 13.83 -3.68 -10.71
C SER A 99 14.87 -2.97 -11.59
N SER A 100 15.00 -1.67 -11.40
CA SER A 100 16.03 -0.88 -12.09
C SER A 100 17.42 -1.22 -11.53
N PRO A 101 18.48 -1.35 -12.36
CA PRO A 101 19.86 -1.54 -11.90
C PRO A 101 20.29 -0.52 -10.84
N ASN A 102 19.86 0.73 -10.95
CA ASN A 102 20.13 1.77 -9.96
C ASN A 102 19.49 1.50 -8.58
N SER A 103 18.40 0.72 -8.52
CA SER A 103 17.80 0.32 -7.25
C SER A 103 18.65 -0.74 -6.54
N HIS A 104 19.25 -1.67 -7.29
CA HIS A 104 20.13 -2.70 -6.73
C HIS A 104 21.29 -2.08 -5.96
N THR A 105 22.02 -1.14 -6.57
CA THR A 105 23.15 -0.46 -5.92
C THR A 105 22.73 0.26 -4.62
N ARG A 106 21.55 0.88 -4.60
CA ARG A 106 21.05 1.57 -3.40
C ARG A 106 20.68 0.59 -2.29
N ILE A 107 20.07 -0.53 -2.62
CA ILE A 107 19.70 -1.58 -1.66
C ILE A 107 20.96 -2.25 -1.12
N ILE A 108 21.90 -2.62 -1.98
CA ILE A 108 23.19 -3.21 -1.59
C ILE A 108 23.92 -2.27 -0.61
N ARG A 109 23.96 -0.97 -0.91
CA ARG A 109 24.55 0.03 -0.01
C ARG A 109 23.82 0.13 1.32
N ALA A 110 22.49 0.16 1.33
CA ALA A 110 21.70 0.23 2.57
C ALA A 110 21.90 -1.01 3.44
N LEU A 111 21.91 -2.20 2.83
CA LEU A 111 22.21 -3.46 3.53
C LEU A 111 23.64 -3.47 4.07
N GLY A 112 24.61 -3.02 3.26
CA GLY A 112 26.00 -2.91 3.70
C GLY A 112 26.17 -2.00 4.91
N MET A 113 25.52 -0.83 4.91
CA MET A 113 25.51 0.10 6.05
C MET A 113 24.89 -0.51 7.30
N SER A 114 23.79 -1.25 7.17
CA SER A 114 23.14 -1.95 8.29
C SER A 114 24.03 -3.05 8.90
N VAL A 115 24.81 -3.73 8.06
CA VAL A 115 25.74 -4.78 8.53
C VAL A 115 26.93 -4.21 9.30
N VAL A 116 27.41 -3.02 8.92
CA VAL A 116 28.58 -2.40 9.57
C VAL A 116 28.21 -1.45 10.70
N ASP A 117 26.93 -1.21 10.92
CA ASP A 117 26.46 -0.31 11.98
C ASP A 117 26.97 -0.76 13.37
N GLY A 118 27.58 0.16 14.11
CA GLY A 118 28.19 -0.12 15.41
C GLY A 118 29.50 -0.93 15.36
N LEU A 119 30.14 -1.04 14.17
CA LEU A 119 31.50 -1.60 14.02
C LEU A 119 32.51 -0.47 13.80
N ASP A 120 33.71 -0.65 14.36
CA ASP A 120 34.84 0.24 14.11
C ASP A 120 35.43 -0.04 12.73
N ASP A 121 36.06 0.97 12.09
CA ASP A 121 36.68 0.84 10.77
C ASP A 121 37.79 -0.25 10.76
N ASP A 122 38.43 -0.47 11.88
CA ASP A 122 39.46 -1.53 12.06
C ASP A 122 38.91 -2.96 11.96
N SER A 123 37.60 -3.13 12.13
CA SER A 123 36.90 -4.42 11.98
C SER A 123 36.61 -4.78 10.52
N LEU A 124 36.81 -3.86 9.58
CA LEU A 124 36.42 -3.99 8.19
C LEU A 124 37.63 -4.20 7.26
N LEU A 125 37.47 -5.08 6.25
CA LEU A 125 38.51 -5.31 5.23
C LEU A 125 38.52 -4.17 4.17
N ALA A 126 37.39 -3.48 3.95
CA ALA A 126 37.27 -2.40 3.01
C ALA A 126 36.34 -1.32 3.58
N ASN A 127 36.68 -0.05 3.27
CA ASN A 127 35.83 1.08 3.69
C ASN A 127 34.46 0.96 3.04
N PRO A 128 33.33 0.92 3.79
CA PRO A 128 31.98 0.81 3.26
C PRO A 128 31.56 2.03 2.41
N ARG A 129 32.36 3.10 2.39
CA ARG A 129 32.18 4.26 1.51
C ARG A 129 32.68 4.01 0.10
N ASP A 130 33.47 2.95 -0.12
CA ASP A 130 33.93 2.53 -1.44
C ASP A 130 32.83 1.74 -2.14
N THR A 131 32.15 2.40 -3.07
CA THR A 131 30.75 2.29 -3.48
C THR A 131 30.37 1.08 -4.34
N GLN A 132 31.22 0.11 -4.57
CA GLN A 132 30.92 -1.01 -5.49
C GLN A 132 30.97 -2.41 -4.85
N LYS A 133 31.49 -2.55 -3.65
CA LYS A 133 31.61 -3.87 -3.00
C LYS A 133 30.82 -3.89 -1.70
N PHE A 134 30.19 -5.03 -1.44
CA PHE A 134 29.57 -5.29 -0.14
C PHE A 134 30.66 -5.33 0.94
N PRO A 135 30.46 -4.72 2.12
CA PRO A 135 31.47 -4.69 3.17
C PRO A 135 31.81 -6.11 3.64
N LYS A 136 33.06 -6.34 3.99
CA LYS A 136 33.57 -7.62 4.54
C LYS A 136 34.22 -7.37 5.89
N LEU A 137 33.90 -8.23 6.85
CA LEU A 137 34.59 -8.22 8.15
C LEU A 137 35.93 -8.90 8.04
N LYS A 138 36.94 -8.41 8.76
CA LYS A 138 38.28 -9.06 8.89
C LYS A 138 38.14 -10.41 9.59
N GLU A 139 37.35 -10.46 10.66
CA GLU A 139 37.09 -11.66 11.45
C GLU A 139 35.61 -11.75 11.83
N ALA A 140 35.12 -12.97 12.02
CA ALA A 140 33.76 -13.19 12.52
C ALA A 140 33.68 -12.74 13.99
N LEU A 141 32.60 -12.05 14.35
CA LEU A 141 32.36 -11.72 15.75
C LEU A 141 32.14 -12.99 16.58
N ALA A 142 32.51 -12.94 17.86
CA ALA A 142 32.16 -14.01 18.79
C ALA A 142 30.65 -14.10 18.99
N ARG A 143 30.16 -15.31 19.34
CA ARG A 143 28.73 -15.55 19.54
C ARG A 143 28.13 -14.66 20.63
N ASP A 144 28.86 -14.38 21.66
CA ASP A 144 28.51 -13.60 22.85
C ASP A 144 28.89 -12.12 22.74
N ASP A 145 29.48 -11.70 21.61
CA ASP A 145 29.74 -10.28 21.35
C ASP A 145 28.44 -9.49 21.39
N PRO A 146 28.34 -8.40 22.19
CA PRO A 146 27.14 -7.57 22.27
C PRO A 146 26.65 -7.06 20.91
N ARG A 147 27.57 -6.77 20.00
CA ARG A 147 27.26 -6.31 18.63
C ARG A 147 26.63 -7.43 17.79
N ALA A 148 27.08 -8.67 17.97
CA ALA A 148 26.49 -9.84 17.30
C ALA A 148 25.11 -10.16 17.87
N ILE A 149 24.91 -10.00 19.18
CA ILE A 149 23.60 -10.17 19.84
C ILE A 149 22.60 -9.13 19.34
N ALA A 150 23.00 -7.84 19.30
CA ALA A 150 22.16 -6.76 18.79
C ALA A 150 21.73 -7.01 17.34
N PHE A 151 22.66 -7.39 16.48
CA PHE A 151 22.37 -7.70 15.08
C PHE A 151 21.41 -8.89 14.91
N ARG A 152 21.56 -9.96 15.69
CA ARG A 152 20.61 -11.09 15.69
C ARG A 152 19.20 -10.66 16.08
N LYS A 153 19.08 -9.79 17.10
CA LYS A 153 17.78 -9.26 17.54
C LYS A 153 17.11 -8.42 16.44
N GLU A 154 17.86 -7.58 15.77
CA GLU A 154 17.40 -6.75 14.66
C GLU A 154 16.94 -7.63 13.47
N MET A 155 17.74 -8.62 13.09
CA MET A 155 17.37 -9.58 12.05
C MET A 155 16.05 -10.29 12.34
N GLY A 156 15.76 -10.65 13.60
CA GLY A 156 14.48 -11.25 13.97
C GLY A 156 13.27 -10.38 13.54
N GLY A 157 13.41 -9.07 13.58
CA GLY A 157 12.39 -8.12 13.08
C GLY A 157 12.17 -8.20 11.57
N TRP A 158 13.24 -8.43 10.79
CA TRP A 158 13.12 -8.57 9.31
C TRP A 158 12.40 -9.85 8.89
N PHE A 159 12.41 -10.87 9.77
CA PHE A 159 11.78 -12.17 9.55
C PHE A 159 10.51 -12.36 10.41
N LEU A 160 9.74 -11.30 10.63
CA LEU A 160 8.44 -11.32 11.33
C LEU A 160 8.51 -11.86 12.77
N GLY A 161 9.63 -11.63 13.46
CA GLY A 161 9.82 -12.06 14.85
C GLY A 161 10.13 -13.55 14.99
N ILE A 162 10.55 -14.24 13.93
CA ILE A 162 11.15 -15.57 14.02
C ILE A 162 12.37 -15.47 14.93
N ARG A 163 12.54 -16.47 15.81
CA ARG A 163 13.73 -16.52 16.65
C ARG A 163 14.99 -16.56 15.78
N PRO A 164 16.03 -15.79 16.10
CA PRO A 164 17.24 -15.72 15.27
C PRO A 164 17.90 -17.08 14.99
N GLU A 165 17.71 -18.03 15.90
CA GLU A 165 18.24 -19.40 15.78
C GLU A 165 17.51 -20.24 14.74
N ASP A 166 16.24 -19.93 14.50
CA ASP A 166 15.36 -20.66 13.58
C ASP A 166 15.39 -20.08 12.15
N ILE A 167 16.03 -18.94 11.94
CA ILE A 167 16.24 -18.36 10.60
C ILE A 167 17.22 -19.21 9.83
N THR A 168 16.78 -19.85 8.74
CA THR A 168 17.65 -20.71 7.94
C THR A 168 18.43 -19.94 6.88
N ARG A 169 19.46 -20.61 6.37
CA ARG A 169 20.24 -20.16 5.22
C ARG A 169 19.36 -19.83 4.01
N LEU A 170 18.37 -20.68 3.71
CA LEU A 170 17.44 -20.47 2.60
C LEU A 170 16.54 -19.27 2.81
N ASP A 171 16.07 -19.02 4.05
CA ASP A 171 15.27 -17.83 4.34
C ASP A 171 16.03 -16.54 4.03
N VAL A 172 17.29 -16.48 4.45
CA VAL A 172 18.13 -15.31 4.20
C VAL A 172 18.44 -15.15 2.72
N LEU A 173 18.74 -16.24 2.01
CA LEU A 173 18.99 -16.19 0.57
C LEU A 173 17.74 -15.73 -0.21
N ASN A 174 16.55 -16.23 0.14
CA ASN A 174 15.31 -15.77 -0.46
C ASN A 174 15.05 -14.29 -0.16
N TRP A 175 15.26 -13.85 1.08
CA TRP A 175 15.09 -12.47 1.47
C TRP A 175 16.08 -11.53 0.74
N LEU A 176 17.33 -11.93 0.59
CA LEU A 176 18.35 -11.19 -0.16
C LEU A 176 18.04 -11.15 -1.65
N ALA A 177 17.69 -12.29 -2.26
CA ALA A 177 17.33 -12.37 -3.67
C ALA A 177 16.10 -11.48 -3.98
N TRP A 178 15.09 -11.51 -3.11
CA TRP A 178 13.95 -10.64 -3.23
C TRP A 178 14.30 -9.16 -3.04
N SER A 179 15.00 -8.81 -1.95
CA SER A 179 15.28 -7.40 -1.62
C SER A 179 16.17 -6.71 -2.66
N ILE A 180 17.14 -7.43 -3.23
CA ILE A 180 18.12 -6.89 -4.18
C ILE A 180 17.60 -7.01 -5.62
N PHE A 181 17.11 -8.19 -6.01
CA PHE A 181 16.79 -8.51 -7.41
C PHE A 181 15.30 -8.64 -7.72
N ASP A 182 14.41 -8.57 -6.70
CA ASP A 182 12.96 -8.82 -6.83
C ASP A 182 12.64 -10.19 -7.45
N LYS A 183 13.39 -11.23 -7.01
CA LYS A 183 13.30 -12.61 -7.49
C LYS A 183 13.32 -13.59 -6.32
N TYR A 184 12.77 -14.79 -6.53
CA TYR A 184 13.05 -15.92 -5.65
C TYR A 184 14.50 -16.39 -5.83
N TYR A 185 15.10 -16.94 -4.77
CA TYR A 185 16.48 -17.45 -4.86
C TYR A 185 16.63 -18.55 -5.91
N ASP A 186 15.64 -19.45 -6.01
CA ASP A 186 15.62 -20.50 -7.05
C ASP A 186 15.62 -19.91 -8.46
N GLU A 187 14.94 -18.79 -8.69
CA GLU A 187 14.96 -18.09 -9.99
C GLU A 187 16.34 -17.49 -10.28
N VAL A 188 17.04 -16.99 -9.24
CA VAL A 188 18.40 -16.50 -9.42
C VAL A 188 19.34 -17.64 -9.80
N VAL A 189 19.19 -18.81 -9.17
CA VAL A 189 20.02 -19.98 -9.47
C VAL A 189 19.75 -20.51 -10.88
N LEU A 190 18.48 -20.54 -11.31
CA LEU A 190 18.08 -21.10 -12.61
C LEU A 190 18.38 -20.18 -13.81
N PHE A 191 18.28 -18.87 -13.62
CA PHE A 191 18.37 -17.87 -14.70
C PHE A 191 19.63 -17.02 -14.65
N ASP A 192 20.52 -17.29 -13.70
CA ASP A 192 21.83 -16.62 -13.64
C ASP A 192 22.69 -17.10 -14.82
N SER A 193 23.11 -16.16 -15.64
CA SER A 193 23.89 -16.42 -16.85
C SER A 193 25.31 -16.93 -16.54
N PRO A 194 26.04 -17.51 -17.48
CA PRO A 194 27.03 -18.60 -17.32
C PRO A 194 28.13 -18.45 -16.25
N LYS A 195 28.11 -17.38 -15.48
CA LYS A 195 29.08 -17.13 -14.39
C LYS A 195 28.49 -17.15 -12.99
N HIS A 196 27.21 -17.38 -12.81
CA HIS A 196 26.53 -17.38 -11.50
C HIS A 196 26.87 -16.14 -10.62
N GLU A 197 27.08 -14.99 -11.25
CA GLU A 197 27.55 -13.77 -10.56
C GLU A 197 26.58 -13.31 -9.46
N MET A 198 25.26 -13.33 -9.73
CA MET A 198 24.26 -12.96 -8.73
C MET A 198 24.20 -13.96 -7.58
N GLN A 199 24.30 -15.25 -7.87
CA GLN A 199 24.32 -16.29 -6.85
C GLN A 199 25.58 -16.17 -5.97
N LEU A 200 26.76 -16.02 -6.57
CA LEU A 200 28.01 -15.84 -5.83
C LEU A 200 27.97 -14.58 -4.96
N PHE A 201 27.41 -13.51 -5.49
CA PHE A 201 27.22 -12.28 -4.73
C PHE A 201 26.30 -12.50 -3.52
N LEU A 202 25.16 -13.19 -3.67
CA LEU A 202 24.26 -13.50 -2.56
C LEU A 202 24.91 -14.37 -1.49
N LEU A 203 25.75 -15.32 -1.90
CA LEU A 203 26.51 -16.18 -0.97
C LEU A 203 27.58 -15.38 -0.23
N ASP A 204 28.24 -14.42 -0.86
CA ASP A 204 29.22 -13.52 -0.23
C ASP A 204 28.55 -12.61 0.81
N VAL A 205 27.38 -12.04 0.48
CA VAL A 205 26.58 -11.27 1.42
C VAL A 205 26.13 -12.13 2.60
N LEU A 206 25.62 -13.34 2.34
CA LEU A 206 25.22 -14.29 3.38
C LEU A 206 26.39 -14.61 4.33
N HIS A 207 27.59 -14.85 3.78
CA HIS A 207 28.77 -15.10 4.59
C HIS A 207 29.11 -13.91 5.50
N THR A 208 29.03 -12.70 5.01
CA THR A 208 29.19 -11.48 5.81
C THR A 208 28.16 -11.37 6.93
N PHE A 209 26.91 -11.75 6.66
CA PHE A 209 25.86 -11.82 7.69
C PHE A 209 26.19 -12.86 8.78
N GLU A 210 26.73 -14.02 8.39
CA GLU A 210 27.18 -15.07 9.33
C GLU A 210 28.35 -14.58 10.21
N GLN A 211 29.30 -13.88 9.62
CA GLN A 211 30.40 -13.26 10.36
C GLN A 211 29.86 -12.21 11.36
N ARG A 212 28.97 -11.34 10.92
CA ARG A 212 28.39 -10.26 11.73
C ARG A 212 27.53 -10.75 12.88
N ARG A 213 26.79 -11.84 12.69
CA ARG A 213 25.95 -12.45 13.73
C ARG A 213 26.71 -13.40 14.67
N GLY A 214 27.95 -13.74 14.36
CA GLY A 214 28.76 -14.64 15.14
C GLY A 214 28.30 -16.11 15.13
N LEU A 215 27.45 -16.51 14.18
CA LEU A 215 26.92 -17.87 14.05
C LEU A 215 26.59 -18.15 12.59
N ARG A 216 26.73 -19.40 12.14
CA ARG A 216 26.25 -19.86 10.85
C ARG A 216 24.72 -20.00 10.87
N PHE A 217 24.06 -19.78 9.75
CA PHE A 217 22.65 -20.09 9.59
C PHE A 217 22.47 -21.61 9.47
N PRO A 218 21.48 -22.20 10.17
CA PRO A 218 21.17 -23.60 10.00
C PRO A 218 20.61 -23.87 8.59
N ASP A 219 20.91 -25.02 8.03
CA ASP A 219 20.37 -25.44 6.73
C ASP A 219 18.87 -25.76 6.83
N ARG A 220 18.45 -26.28 7.98
CA ARG A 220 17.04 -26.56 8.29
C ARG A 220 16.71 -26.11 9.71
N ALA A 221 15.54 -25.55 9.90
CA ALA A 221 14.99 -25.33 11.23
C ALA A 221 14.31 -26.61 11.72
N VAL A 222 14.48 -26.91 13.02
CA VAL A 222 13.73 -27.98 13.67
C VAL A 222 12.36 -27.42 14.07
N LEU A 223 11.43 -27.42 13.13
CA LEU A 223 10.09 -26.89 13.31
C LEU A 223 9.04 -27.98 13.14
N SER A 224 7.92 -27.84 13.85
CA SER A 224 6.73 -28.63 13.56
C SER A 224 6.13 -28.26 12.19
N PRO A 225 5.38 -29.16 11.53
CA PRO A 225 4.71 -28.86 10.24
C PRO A 225 3.79 -27.63 10.29
N ILE A 226 3.24 -27.30 11.45
CA ILE A 226 2.38 -26.13 11.65
C ILE A 226 3.21 -24.85 11.69
N GLU A 227 4.36 -24.90 12.37
CA GLU A 227 5.29 -23.76 12.44
C GLU A 227 5.95 -23.52 11.09
N GLU A 228 6.34 -24.56 10.37
CA GLU A 228 6.88 -24.46 9.01
C GLU A 228 5.89 -23.81 8.04
N LYS A 229 4.59 -24.15 8.15
CA LYS A 229 3.54 -23.50 7.35
C LYS A 229 3.29 -22.03 7.72
N ARG A 230 3.53 -21.64 8.97
CA ARG A 230 3.47 -20.24 9.45
C ARG A 230 4.72 -19.45 9.15
N ARG A 231 5.83 -20.15 8.94
CA ARG A 231 7.13 -19.56 8.69
C ARG A 231 7.21 -19.14 7.24
N ARG A 232 7.15 -17.85 7.00
CA ARG A 232 7.41 -17.27 5.67
C ARG A 232 8.31 -16.05 5.84
N THR A 233 9.38 -16.04 5.09
CA THR A 233 10.12 -14.81 4.83
C THR A 233 9.19 -13.85 4.11
N MET A 234 9.02 -12.64 4.63
CA MET A 234 8.15 -11.65 4.02
C MET A 234 8.82 -11.09 2.76
N MET A 235 8.23 -11.37 1.61
CA MET A 235 8.68 -10.89 0.30
C MET A 235 7.55 -10.08 -0.34
N LEU A 236 7.43 -8.81 0.05
CA LEU A 236 6.27 -7.94 -0.20
C LEU A 236 5.81 -7.85 -1.65
N THR A 237 6.73 -7.99 -2.62
CA THR A 237 6.41 -7.90 -4.06
C THR A 237 6.19 -9.26 -4.71
N LEU A 238 6.70 -10.34 -4.11
CA LEU A 238 6.62 -11.72 -4.62
C LEU A 238 5.53 -12.53 -3.94
N ASP A 239 5.24 -12.25 -2.66
CA ASP A 239 4.20 -12.97 -1.92
C ASP A 239 2.84 -12.74 -2.57
N PRO A 240 2.04 -13.80 -2.75
CA PRO A 240 0.69 -13.65 -3.24
C PRO A 240 -0.14 -12.87 -2.24
N VAL A 241 -0.74 -11.78 -2.71
CA VAL A 241 -1.65 -10.98 -1.88
C VAL A 241 -2.99 -11.70 -1.80
N ASP A 242 -3.39 -12.12 -0.60
CA ASP A 242 -4.73 -12.65 -0.37
C ASP A 242 -5.73 -11.49 -0.35
N VAL A 243 -6.48 -11.36 -1.43
CA VAL A 243 -7.41 -10.25 -1.63
C VAL A 243 -8.84 -10.75 -1.64
N HIS A 244 -9.56 -10.42 -0.60
CA HIS A 244 -11.00 -10.64 -0.55
C HIS A 244 -11.76 -9.50 -1.23
N THR A 245 -12.75 -9.85 -2.06
CA THR A 245 -13.64 -8.88 -2.71
C THR A 245 -14.44 -8.15 -1.64
N ARG A 246 -14.30 -6.84 -1.58
CA ARG A 246 -15.12 -5.97 -0.72
C ARG A 246 -16.34 -5.49 -1.49
N PRO A 247 -17.48 -5.24 -0.83
CA PRO A 247 -18.69 -4.78 -1.52
C PRO A 247 -18.48 -3.37 -2.11
N LEU A 248 -19.12 -3.12 -3.25
CA LEU A 248 -19.15 -1.81 -3.90
C LEU A 248 -19.67 -0.72 -2.95
N LEU A 249 -20.65 -1.07 -2.12
CA LEU A 249 -21.21 -0.16 -1.12
C LEU A 249 -20.12 0.47 -0.25
N LEU A 250 -19.11 -0.31 0.18
CA LEU A 250 -18.00 0.20 1.00
C LEU A 250 -17.22 1.31 0.26
N TYR A 251 -16.93 1.09 -1.03
CA TYR A 251 -16.20 2.08 -1.83
C TYR A 251 -17.03 3.34 -2.08
N ILE A 252 -18.34 3.20 -2.26
CA ILE A 252 -19.27 4.34 -2.40
C ILE A 252 -19.31 5.15 -1.10
N LEU A 253 -19.38 4.47 0.06
CA LEU A 253 -19.38 5.15 1.37
C LEU A 253 -18.07 5.91 1.61
N ILE A 254 -16.91 5.28 1.32
CA ILE A 254 -15.61 5.94 1.45
C ILE A 254 -15.51 7.14 0.49
N PHE A 255 -15.97 6.98 -0.75
CA PHE A 255 -16.02 8.07 -1.70
C PHE A 255 -16.87 9.22 -1.20
N GLY A 256 -18.08 8.94 -0.69
CA GLY A 256 -18.98 9.93 -0.09
C GLY A 256 -18.34 10.64 1.11
N LEU A 257 -17.70 9.89 2.00
CA LEU A 257 -16.98 10.44 3.15
C LEU A 257 -15.86 11.41 2.71
N ASN A 258 -15.01 11.00 1.75
CA ASN A 258 -13.97 11.87 1.23
C ASN A 258 -14.53 13.14 0.59
N ARG A 259 -15.66 13.04 -0.14
CA ARG A 259 -16.34 14.21 -0.70
C ARG A 259 -16.87 15.15 0.38
N ALA A 260 -17.45 14.60 1.45
CA ALA A 260 -17.91 15.39 2.59
C ALA A 260 -16.75 16.11 3.28
N VAL A 261 -15.65 15.42 3.53
CA VAL A 261 -14.43 16.03 4.11
C VAL A 261 -13.90 17.16 3.22
N HIS A 262 -13.80 16.93 1.91
CA HIS A 262 -13.35 17.98 0.98
C HIS A 262 -14.31 19.18 0.97
N ALA A 263 -15.62 18.96 1.05
CA ALA A 263 -16.61 20.05 1.14
C ALA A 263 -16.42 20.85 2.43
N VAL A 264 -16.24 20.18 3.57
CA VAL A 264 -15.97 20.84 4.84
C VAL A 264 -14.66 21.63 4.75
N LEU A 265 -13.55 21.04 4.30
CA LEU A 265 -12.28 21.76 4.13
C LEU A 265 -12.40 22.97 3.20
N ASN A 266 -13.23 22.87 2.15
CA ASN A 266 -13.52 24.00 1.26
C ASN A 266 -14.27 25.14 1.97
N MET A 267 -15.19 24.85 2.89
CA MET A 267 -15.84 25.87 3.74
C MET A 267 -14.84 26.62 4.63
N TYR A 268 -13.70 25.98 4.96
CA TYR A 268 -12.60 26.58 5.71
C TYR A 268 -11.53 27.20 4.82
N GLY A 269 -11.82 27.40 3.53
CA GLY A 269 -10.95 28.11 2.58
C GLY A 269 -9.98 27.24 1.78
N MET A 270 -9.96 25.91 1.96
CA MET A 270 -9.14 25.03 1.12
C MET A 270 -9.77 24.83 -0.26
N ARG A 271 -9.13 25.32 -1.29
CA ARG A 271 -9.59 25.15 -2.68
C ARG A 271 -9.01 23.91 -3.31
N ARG A 272 -9.84 23.18 -4.04
CA ARG A 272 -9.39 22.02 -4.83
C ARG A 272 -8.81 22.50 -6.15
N MET A 273 -7.53 22.22 -6.35
CA MET A 273 -6.77 22.56 -7.55
C MET A 273 -6.38 21.28 -8.31
N ARG A 274 -6.07 21.43 -9.60
CA ARG A 274 -5.60 20.31 -10.41
C ARG A 274 -4.45 20.77 -11.32
N MET A 275 -3.36 19.98 -11.34
CA MET A 275 -2.20 20.22 -12.15
C MET A 275 -1.61 18.90 -12.64
N HIS A 276 -1.28 18.79 -13.92
CA HIS A 276 -0.73 17.56 -14.55
C HIS A 276 -1.49 16.27 -14.19
N GLY A 277 -2.83 16.35 -14.13
CA GLY A 277 -3.67 15.20 -13.76
C GLY A 277 -3.66 14.85 -12.28
N ILE A 278 -3.01 15.64 -11.43
CA ILE A 278 -2.96 15.49 -9.98
C ILE A 278 -3.85 16.53 -9.33
N THR A 279 -4.59 16.09 -8.35
CA THR A 279 -5.43 16.95 -7.52
C THR A 279 -4.71 17.26 -6.22
N TYR A 280 -4.76 18.51 -5.78
CA TYR A 280 -4.27 18.94 -4.47
C TYR A 280 -5.25 19.95 -3.87
N LEU A 281 -5.20 20.10 -2.55
CA LEU A 281 -5.92 21.15 -1.83
C LEU A 281 -4.95 22.28 -1.50
N LEU A 282 -5.40 23.51 -1.67
CA LEU A 282 -4.65 24.73 -1.38
C LEU A 282 -5.46 25.65 -0.52
N TYR A 283 -4.90 26.03 0.62
CA TYR A 283 -5.34 27.15 1.42
C TYR A 283 -4.36 28.32 1.24
N MET A 284 -4.88 29.51 0.92
CA MET A 284 -4.11 30.73 0.77
C MET A 284 -4.70 31.79 1.71
N PRO A 285 -3.99 32.22 2.75
CA PRO A 285 -4.50 33.24 3.65
C PRO A 285 -4.56 34.62 2.97
N PRO A 286 -5.55 35.44 3.33
CA PRO A 286 -5.63 36.82 2.82
C PRO A 286 -4.38 37.63 3.19
N GLY A 287 -3.87 38.41 2.26
CA GLY A 287 -2.74 39.31 2.48
C GLY A 287 -1.37 38.65 2.57
N TRP A 288 -1.28 37.30 2.45
CA TRP A 288 0.00 36.61 2.39
C TRP A 288 0.68 36.87 1.03
N SER A 289 1.98 37.16 1.05
CA SER A 289 2.77 37.30 -0.18
C SER A 289 4.08 36.53 -0.09
N VAL A 290 4.57 36.10 -1.25
CA VAL A 290 5.85 35.39 -1.39
C VAL A 290 7.00 36.28 -0.95
N GLU A 291 6.95 37.55 -1.30
CA GLU A 291 7.98 38.54 -0.98
C GLU A 291 8.14 38.71 0.52
N ALA A 292 7.04 38.82 1.26
CA ALA A 292 7.05 38.91 2.72
C ALA A 292 7.62 37.61 3.34
N ALA A 293 7.25 36.45 2.81
CA ALA A 293 7.77 35.17 3.28
C ALA A 293 9.28 35.00 3.01
N CYS A 294 9.77 35.49 1.86
CA CYS A 294 11.20 35.50 1.55
C CYS A 294 12.00 36.40 2.48
N LYS A 295 11.45 37.53 2.89
CA LYS A 295 12.06 38.48 3.84
C LYS A 295 11.93 38.00 5.30
N GLY A 296 11.15 36.96 5.57
CA GLY A 296 10.86 36.51 6.93
C GLY A 296 9.78 37.31 7.66
N GLU A 297 9.06 38.18 6.96
CA GLU A 297 7.94 38.99 7.46
C GLU A 297 6.63 38.22 7.49
N ALA A 298 6.53 37.11 6.75
CA ALA A 298 5.41 36.19 6.75
C ALA A 298 5.87 34.74 6.97
N LEU A 299 4.98 33.90 7.50
CA LEU A 299 5.26 32.47 7.70
C LEU A 299 5.36 31.74 6.35
N ARG A 300 6.25 30.76 6.29
CA ARG A 300 6.46 29.94 5.09
C ARG A 300 5.32 28.98 4.83
N PRO A 301 5.07 28.63 3.56
CA PRO A 301 4.07 27.63 3.21
C PRO A 301 4.36 26.27 3.85
N VAL A 302 3.29 25.55 4.18
CA VAL A 302 3.35 24.20 4.73
C VAL A 302 2.76 23.22 3.72
N MET A 303 3.51 22.18 3.36
CA MET A 303 3.03 21.06 2.57
C MET A 303 2.77 19.87 3.50
N PHE A 304 1.56 19.30 3.42
CA PHE A 304 1.19 18.10 4.16
C PHE A 304 1.04 16.90 3.23
N LEU A 305 1.83 15.85 3.48
CA LEU A 305 1.81 14.59 2.73
C LEU A 305 1.19 13.50 3.59
N HIS A 306 -0.07 13.16 3.29
CA HIS A 306 -0.85 12.20 4.06
C HIS A 306 -0.42 10.75 3.82
N GLY A 307 -0.75 9.86 4.76
CA GLY A 307 -0.47 8.43 4.70
C GLY A 307 -1.58 7.58 4.10
N LEU A 308 -1.41 6.25 4.22
CA LEU A 308 -2.40 5.26 3.84
C LEU A 308 -3.62 5.35 4.75
N GLY A 309 -4.82 5.33 4.17
CA GLY A 309 -6.06 5.30 4.91
C GLY A 309 -7.29 5.64 4.07
N LEU A 310 -8.34 6.16 4.73
CA LEU A 310 -9.59 6.57 4.08
C LEU A 310 -9.49 8.00 3.48
N GLY A 311 -8.37 8.33 2.86
CA GLY A 311 -8.10 9.65 2.32
C GLY A 311 -7.82 10.68 3.42
N LEU A 312 -8.41 11.88 3.30
CA LEU A 312 -8.22 12.94 4.30
C LEU A 312 -9.14 12.82 5.52
N SER A 313 -10.05 11.84 5.57
CA SER A 313 -10.98 11.67 6.70
C SER A 313 -10.26 11.40 8.03
N GLU A 314 -9.14 10.71 7.99
CA GLU A 314 -8.29 10.43 9.17
C GLU A 314 -7.46 11.66 9.60
N TYR A 315 -7.31 12.61 8.72
CA TYR A 315 -6.50 13.83 8.92
C TYR A 315 -7.34 15.08 9.14
N VAL A 316 -8.65 14.93 9.33
CA VAL A 316 -9.57 16.07 9.54
C VAL A 316 -9.09 16.92 10.73
N LEU A 317 -8.81 16.28 11.87
CA LEU A 317 -8.38 17.00 13.07
C LEU A 317 -7.02 17.69 12.90
N PRO A 318 -5.95 17.02 12.43
CA PRO A 318 -4.69 17.70 12.12
C PRO A 318 -4.84 18.85 11.12
N LEU A 319 -5.61 18.66 10.05
CA LEU A 319 -5.84 19.71 9.05
C LEU A 319 -6.61 20.89 9.62
N PHE A 320 -7.60 20.67 10.50
CA PHE A 320 -8.28 21.74 11.22
C PHE A 320 -7.33 22.52 12.13
N THR A 321 -6.47 21.82 12.86
CA THR A 321 -5.45 22.45 13.71
C THR A 321 -4.48 23.31 12.88
N MET A 322 -4.12 22.85 11.68
CA MET A 322 -3.27 23.61 10.76
C MET A 322 -4.00 24.81 10.16
N LEU A 323 -5.28 24.66 9.80
CA LEU A 323 -6.10 25.74 9.21
C LEU A 323 -6.53 26.78 10.23
N ARG A 324 -6.67 26.39 11.49
CA ARG A 324 -7.08 27.26 12.60
C ARG A 324 -6.24 27.03 13.84
N PRO A 325 -4.95 27.36 13.81
CA PRO A 325 -4.12 27.31 15.02
C PRO A 325 -4.71 28.26 16.08
N ASN A 326 -4.95 27.73 17.27
CA ASN A 326 -5.60 28.49 18.38
C ASN A 326 -6.98 29.10 18.00
N GLY A 327 -7.72 28.46 17.06
CA GLY A 327 -9.05 28.94 16.68
C GLY A 327 -9.07 30.08 15.65
N VAL A 328 -7.92 30.66 15.30
CA VAL A 328 -7.78 31.76 14.33
C VAL A 328 -7.38 31.19 12.95
N PRO A 329 -7.84 31.75 11.82
CA PRO A 329 -7.38 31.35 10.51
C PRO A 329 -5.86 31.38 10.38
N ALA A 330 -5.28 30.34 9.76
CA ALA A 330 -3.82 30.27 9.57
C ALA A 330 -3.31 31.47 8.74
N SER A 331 -2.16 32.00 9.12
CA SER A 331 -1.50 33.10 8.43
C SER A 331 -0.48 32.62 7.37
N TYR A 332 -0.46 31.33 7.05
CA TYR A 332 0.45 30.70 6.11
C TYR A 332 -0.31 29.80 5.13
N PRO A 333 0.19 29.66 3.87
CA PRO A 333 -0.39 28.75 2.92
C PRO A 333 -0.23 27.29 3.32
N ILE A 334 -1.25 26.48 2.98
CA ILE A 334 -1.22 25.02 3.22
C ILE A 334 -1.51 24.31 1.90
N VAL A 335 -0.63 23.37 1.52
CA VAL A 335 -0.75 22.54 0.32
C VAL A 335 -0.87 21.09 0.74
N VAL A 336 -1.88 20.39 0.21
CA VAL A 336 -2.10 18.96 0.47
C VAL A 336 -2.26 18.23 -0.85
N PRO A 337 -1.19 17.67 -1.43
CA PRO A 337 -1.28 16.79 -2.60
C PRO A 337 -2.10 15.54 -2.25
N LEU A 338 -3.11 15.21 -3.08
CA LEU A 338 -3.94 14.03 -2.87
C LEU A 338 -3.28 12.81 -3.53
N GLN A 339 -3.26 11.71 -2.80
CA GLN A 339 -2.65 10.45 -3.23
C GLN A 339 -3.73 9.35 -3.32
N PRO A 340 -4.46 9.24 -4.47
CA PRO A 340 -5.59 8.32 -4.61
C PRO A 340 -5.25 6.85 -4.38
N TRP A 341 -4.01 6.44 -4.71
CA TRP A 341 -3.55 5.04 -4.57
C TRP A 341 -3.37 4.58 -3.11
N ILE A 342 -3.31 5.51 -2.15
CA ILE A 342 -3.27 5.21 -0.71
C ILE A 342 -4.49 5.73 0.05
N SER A 343 -5.56 6.17 -0.67
CA SER A 343 -6.73 6.83 -0.09
C SER A 343 -8.03 6.07 -0.30
N TYR A 344 -8.00 4.81 -0.75
CA TYR A 344 -9.19 4.06 -1.17
C TYR A 344 -10.06 4.81 -2.18
N GLU A 345 -9.52 5.75 -2.95
CA GLU A 345 -10.24 6.46 -4.00
C GLU A 345 -10.38 5.60 -5.27
N PHE A 346 -11.10 4.49 -5.15
CA PHE A 346 -11.27 3.48 -6.18
C PHE A 346 -11.73 4.06 -7.54
N PHE A 347 -12.57 5.08 -7.50
CA PHE A 347 -13.09 5.74 -8.72
C PHE A 347 -12.11 6.75 -9.34
N SER A 348 -10.93 6.93 -8.76
CA SER A 348 -9.89 7.78 -9.35
C SER A 348 -9.14 7.05 -10.47
N PRO A 349 -8.89 7.68 -11.62
CA PRO A 349 -8.06 7.10 -12.69
C PRO A 349 -6.63 6.73 -12.23
N ARG A 350 -6.17 7.34 -11.13
CA ARG A 350 -4.87 7.10 -10.53
C ARG A 350 -4.87 6.09 -9.39
N PHE A 351 -5.99 5.44 -9.08
CA PHE A 351 -6.11 4.50 -7.96
C PHE A 351 -5.03 3.39 -7.98
N LEU A 352 -4.72 2.84 -9.17
CA LEU A 352 -3.69 1.80 -9.34
C LEU A 352 -2.40 2.31 -10.02
N ARG A 353 -2.18 3.62 -9.99
CA ARG A 353 -1.03 4.27 -10.62
C ARG A 353 -0.32 5.16 -9.61
N PRO A 354 0.42 4.56 -8.65
CA PRO A 354 1.22 5.31 -7.69
C PRO A 354 2.29 6.13 -8.43
N TRP A 355 2.69 7.24 -7.84
CA TRP A 355 3.81 8.01 -8.34
C TRP A 355 5.10 7.19 -8.34
N GLN A 356 5.91 7.40 -9.36
CA GLN A 356 7.31 7.00 -9.34
C GLN A 356 8.14 8.08 -8.65
N HIS A 357 9.36 7.74 -8.27
CA HIS A 357 10.27 8.66 -7.56
C HIS A 357 10.42 10.02 -8.25
N GLU A 358 10.78 10.02 -9.54
CA GLU A 358 10.99 11.26 -10.31
C GLU A 358 9.67 12.00 -10.57
N GLU A 359 8.60 11.26 -10.89
CA GLU A 359 7.26 11.84 -11.07
C GLU A 359 6.81 12.56 -9.80
N ALA A 360 6.95 11.93 -8.64
CA ALA A 360 6.55 12.52 -7.35
C ALA A 360 7.31 13.80 -7.05
N ALA A 361 8.63 13.78 -7.18
CA ALA A 361 9.48 14.92 -6.89
C ALA A 361 9.19 16.10 -7.84
N ASN A 362 9.02 15.82 -9.14
CA ASN A 362 8.73 16.83 -10.14
C ASN A 362 7.32 17.41 -9.99
N VAL A 363 6.33 16.60 -9.66
CA VAL A 363 4.95 17.06 -9.40
C VAL A 363 4.91 18.01 -8.21
N VAL A 364 5.53 17.61 -7.10
CA VAL A 364 5.62 18.48 -5.92
C VAL A 364 6.29 19.79 -6.27
N ARG A 365 7.43 19.75 -6.97
CA ARG A 365 8.13 20.95 -7.44
C ARG A 365 7.23 21.83 -8.30
N SER A 366 6.55 21.26 -9.30
CA SER A 366 5.67 22.02 -10.19
C SER A 366 4.52 22.71 -9.45
N ILE A 367 3.96 22.07 -8.40
CA ILE A 367 2.95 22.72 -7.54
C ILE A 367 3.56 23.94 -6.83
N LEU A 368 4.79 23.82 -6.33
CA LEU A 368 5.47 24.93 -5.65
C LEU A 368 5.78 26.08 -6.60
N GLU A 369 6.28 25.78 -7.80
CA GLU A 369 6.58 26.78 -8.84
C GLU A 369 5.32 27.51 -9.30
N LEU A 370 4.19 26.81 -9.47
CA LEU A 370 2.90 27.43 -9.86
C LEU A 370 2.47 28.53 -8.88
N HIS A 371 2.74 28.32 -7.58
CA HIS A 371 2.37 29.25 -6.52
C HIS A 371 3.56 30.10 -6.04
N GLN A 372 4.71 30.01 -6.72
CA GLN A 372 5.97 30.70 -6.39
C GLN A 372 6.52 30.37 -4.98
N PHE A 373 6.10 29.25 -4.40
CA PHE A 373 6.56 28.81 -3.08
C PHE A 373 8.01 28.32 -3.09
N ASP A 374 8.53 27.96 -4.27
CA ASP A 374 9.94 27.63 -4.50
C ASP A 374 10.89 28.78 -4.14
N LYS A 375 10.43 30.04 -4.23
CA LYS A 375 11.23 31.23 -3.92
C LYS A 375 11.49 31.43 -2.42
N CYS A 376 10.54 31.03 -1.54
CA CYS A 376 10.63 31.27 -0.10
C CYS A 376 10.91 30.04 0.75
N LYS A 377 11.14 28.86 0.12
CA LYS A 377 11.24 27.55 0.77
C LYS A 377 9.97 27.19 1.57
N ILE A 378 9.75 25.92 1.80
CA ILE A 378 8.56 25.40 2.46
C ILE A 378 8.90 24.58 3.70
N HIS A 379 7.93 24.40 4.59
CA HIS A 379 7.93 23.36 5.60
C HIS A 379 7.21 22.14 5.04
N VAL A 380 7.77 20.93 5.22
CA VAL A 380 7.13 19.68 4.81
C VAL A 380 6.80 18.87 6.04
N LEU A 381 5.53 18.55 6.19
CA LEU A 381 4.99 17.66 7.21
C LEU A 381 4.47 16.41 6.52
N SER A 382 4.85 15.23 7.01
CA SER A 382 4.43 13.96 6.42
C SER A 382 4.07 12.91 7.47
N HIS A 383 3.18 12.00 7.11
CA HIS A 383 2.79 10.91 7.97
C HIS A 383 2.78 9.58 7.22
N SER A 384 3.30 8.50 7.86
CA SER A 384 3.24 7.13 7.35
C SER A 384 3.73 7.04 5.89
N MET A 385 2.95 6.49 4.94
CA MET A 385 3.34 6.37 3.52
C MET A 385 3.58 7.72 2.82
N GLY A 386 3.10 8.83 3.36
CA GLY A 386 3.45 10.17 2.87
C GLY A 386 4.95 10.48 2.99
N THR A 387 5.65 9.85 3.94
CA THR A 387 7.09 10.00 4.13
C THR A 387 7.91 9.48 2.95
N ILE A 388 7.35 8.59 2.14
CA ILE A 388 8.01 8.09 0.91
C ILE A 388 8.16 9.24 -0.09
N VAL A 389 7.07 9.95 -0.39
CA VAL A 389 7.09 11.11 -1.29
C VAL A 389 7.95 12.23 -0.71
N HIS A 390 7.87 12.45 0.61
CA HIS A 390 8.71 13.42 1.33
C HIS A 390 10.20 13.11 1.15
N THR A 391 10.61 11.86 1.37
CA THR A 391 12.00 11.42 1.21
C THR A 391 12.47 11.60 -0.23
N TRP A 392 11.65 11.28 -1.21
CA TRP A 392 11.98 11.46 -2.61
C TRP A 392 12.15 12.95 -2.95
N PHE A 393 11.25 13.80 -2.48
CA PHE A 393 11.34 15.23 -2.68
C PHE A 393 12.56 15.83 -1.97
N LEU A 394 12.83 15.43 -0.72
CA LEU A 394 13.99 15.86 0.05
C LEU A 394 15.31 15.50 -0.64
N ARG A 395 15.41 14.30 -1.21
CA ARG A 395 16.61 13.85 -1.92
C ARG A 395 16.85 14.59 -3.24
N THR A 396 15.79 15.00 -3.92
CA THR A 396 15.88 15.63 -5.23
C THR A 396 15.95 17.16 -5.12
N TRP A 397 15.21 17.75 -4.17
CA TRP A 397 15.00 19.21 -4.07
C TRP A 397 15.15 19.71 -2.62
N SER A 398 16.18 19.28 -1.91
CA SER A 398 16.46 19.70 -0.52
C SER A 398 16.56 21.21 -0.34
N SER A 399 17.05 21.93 -1.38
CA SER A 399 17.15 23.40 -1.37
C SER A 399 15.82 24.13 -1.23
N LEU A 400 14.71 23.49 -1.60
CA LEU A 400 13.35 24.04 -1.48
C LEU A 400 12.72 23.84 -0.12
N ILE A 401 13.35 23.04 0.77
CA ILE A 401 12.82 22.70 2.09
C ILE A 401 13.53 23.53 3.16
N ALA A 402 12.74 24.22 3.97
CA ALA A 402 13.24 24.96 5.14
C ALA A 402 13.24 24.09 6.40
N ARG A 403 12.21 23.25 6.57
CA ARG A 403 12.07 22.31 7.70
C ARG A 403 11.32 21.07 7.26
N SER A 404 11.74 19.92 7.79
CA SER A 404 11.20 18.58 7.55
C SER A 404 10.74 17.95 8.85
N VAL A 405 9.49 17.45 8.91
CA VAL A 405 8.90 16.81 10.10
C VAL A 405 8.11 15.55 9.69
#